data_2b5fdcf551f2126aae7b06a9fceb41b3
#
_entry.id   2b5fdcf551f2126aae7b06a9fceb41b3
#
_cell.length_a   1.000
_cell.length_b   1.000
_cell.length_c   1.000
_cell.angle_alpha   90.00
_cell.angle_beta   90.00
_cell.angle_gamma   90.00
#
_symmetry.space_group_name_H-M   'P 1'
#
loop_
_entity.id
_entity.type
_entity.pdbx_description
1 polymer ?
#
loop_
_entity_poly.entity_id
_entity_poly.type
_entity_poly.pdbx_seq_one_letter_code
_entity_poly.pdbx_strand_id
1 'polypeptide(L)'
;PARCFDKVIVASGGSPRRDGLLWLEKLHHKIQDPVPSLFTFKMPDEEVAELMGVVVEKTLVSIQGTKLKSDGPVLFTHWGMSGPAILKLSALGARLLHEVGYLFRVQVNWTNVRNYDEVFAQLQGLCNAHGKKILSNVRPFALPERLWLHLIAKSGLPPAKKWGELGKSGVNSLARVLTNDVYEVNGRTHFREEFVTCGGVSLESVDFKTMQSKVCESLYFAGEVLDIDGITGGYN
;
A
#
# COMPACT_ATOMS: atom_id res chain seq x y z
N PRO A 1 -24.77 -13.69 -36.45
CA PRO A 1 -25.65 -12.63 -36.90
C PRO A 1 -25.48 -11.38 -36.07
N ALA A 2 -25.37 -10.19 -36.71
CA ALA A 2 -25.38 -8.93 -36.04
C ALA A 2 -26.74 -8.68 -35.39
N ARG A 3 -26.78 -8.09 -34.20
CA ARG A 3 -27.99 -7.64 -33.53
C ARG A 3 -27.95 -6.13 -33.36
N CYS A 4 -29.08 -5.47 -33.55
CA CYS A 4 -29.25 -4.05 -33.31
C CYS A 4 -29.90 -3.83 -31.94
N PHE A 5 -29.45 -2.83 -31.21
CA PHE A 5 -29.97 -2.40 -29.92
C PHE A 5 -30.13 -0.89 -29.92
N ASP A 6 -31.14 -0.37 -29.23
CA ASP A 6 -31.36 1.07 -29.08
C ASP A 6 -30.34 1.71 -28.15
N LYS A 7 -29.89 0.98 -27.14
CA LYS A 7 -28.87 1.41 -26.16
C LYS A 7 -27.97 0.26 -25.77
N VAL A 8 -26.70 0.56 -25.56
CA VAL A 8 -25.68 -0.41 -25.12
C VAL A 8 -25.00 0.10 -23.87
N ILE A 9 -24.89 -0.72 -22.83
CA ILE A 9 -24.13 -0.42 -21.63
C ILE A 9 -22.90 -1.34 -21.62
N VAL A 10 -21.73 -0.72 -21.56
CA VAL A 10 -20.45 -1.44 -21.40
C VAL A 10 -20.10 -1.50 -19.91
N ALA A 11 -20.20 -2.70 -19.35
CA ALA A 11 -19.89 -3.01 -17.95
C ALA A 11 -18.98 -4.24 -17.87
N SER A 12 -17.95 -4.27 -18.73
CA SER A 12 -17.07 -5.44 -18.91
C SER A 12 -16.01 -5.61 -17.82
N GLY A 13 -15.96 -4.69 -16.86
CA GLY A 13 -14.87 -4.64 -15.88
C GLY A 13 -13.57 -4.05 -16.46
N GLY A 14 -12.51 -4.06 -15.65
CA GLY A 14 -11.20 -3.59 -16.06
C GLY A 14 -10.52 -4.52 -17.06
N SER A 15 -9.59 -3.98 -17.82
CA SER A 15 -8.78 -4.78 -18.74
C SER A 15 -7.30 -4.66 -18.35
N PRO A 16 -6.62 -5.77 -18.01
CA PRO A 16 -5.21 -5.74 -17.63
C PRO A 16 -4.27 -5.44 -18.80
N ARG A 17 -4.81 -5.42 -20.02
CA ARG A 17 -4.07 -5.14 -21.26
C ARG A 17 -4.86 -4.17 -22.14
N ARG A 18 -4.15 -3.28 -22.81
CA ARG A 18 -4.74 -2.33 -23.77
C ARG A 18 -5.53 -3.02 -24.88
N ASP A 19 -5.11 -4.23 -25.29
CA ASP A 19 -5.76 -4.99 -26.36
C ASP A 19 -7.25 -5.24 -26.10
N GLY A 20 -7.65 -5.45 -24.85
CA GLY A 20 -9.05 -5.61 -24.48
C GLY A 20 -9.91 -4.37 -24.65
N LEU A 21 -9.28 -3.20 -24.82
CA LEU A 21 -9.92 -1.90 -24.96
C LEU A 21 -9.82 -1.32 -26.39
N LEU A 22 -9.09 -1.97 -27.31
CA LEU A 22 -8.88 -1.48 -28.69
C LEU A 22 -10.17 -1.28 -29.48
N TRP A 23 -11.20 -2.04 -29.22
CA TRP A 23 -12.50 -1.88 -29.87
C TRP A 23 -13.19 -0.56 -29.47
N LEU A 24 -12.97 -0.08 -28.23
CA LEU A 24 -13.46 1.23 -27.76
C LEU A 24 -12.63 2.37 -28.37
N GLU A 25 -11.34 2.16 -28.55
CA GLU A 25 -10.46 3.10 -29.26
C GLU A 25 -10.87 3.25 -30.72
N LYS A 26 -11.28 2.16 -31.40
CA LYS A 26 -11.86 2.21 -32.75
C LYS A 26 -13.18 2.98 -32.82
N LEU A 27 -13.89 3.11 -31.71
CA LEU A 27 -15.07 3.97 -31.56
C LEU A 27 -14.71 5.40 -31.11
N HIS A 28 -13.44 5.78 -31.25
CA HIS A 28 -12.89 7.11 -30.96
C HIS A 28 -12.86 7.48 -29.46
N HIS A 29 -12.93 6.50 -28.55
CA HIS A 29 -12.72 6.76 -27.13
C HIS A 29 -11.22 6.87 -26.85
N LYS A 30 -10.84 7.86 -26.04
CA LYS A 30 -9.48 7.97 -25.49
C LYS A 30 -9.29 6.92 -24.43
N ILE A 31 -8.27 6.09 -24.57
CA ILE A 31 -7.92 5.03 -23.61
C ILE A 31 -6.69 5.46 -22.82
N GLN A 32 -6.82 5.40 -21.51
CA GLN A 32 -5.69 5.48 -20.57
C GLN A 32 -5.08 4.09 -20.43
N ASP A 33 -3.77 3.99 -20.60
CA ASP A 33 -3.08 2.71 -20.53
C ASP A 33 -3.31 2.03 -19.19
N PRO A 34 -3.73 0.74 -19.19
CA PRO A 34 -3.99 0.01 -17.97
C PRO A 34 -2.69 -0.34 -17.25
N VAL A 35 -2.64 -0.04 -15.97
CA VAL A 35 -1.57 -0.45 -15.06
C VAL A 35 -2.16 -1.12 -13.84
N PRO A 36 -1.44 -2.07 -13.20
CA PRO A 36 -1.91 -2.71 -11.98
C PRO A 36 -2.11 -1.74 -10.82
N SER A 37 -3.19 -1.94 -10.09
CA SER A 37 -3.56 -1.26 -8.84
C SER A 37 -3.81 -2.30 -7.75
N LEU A 38 -3.84 -1.91 -6.47
CA LEU A 38 -4.10 -2.79 -5.31
C LEU A 38 -3.18 -4.02 -5.23
N PHE A 39 -1.87 -3.83 -5.29
CA PHE A 39 -0.92 -4.94 -5.27
C PHE A 39 -0.05 -4.99 -4.01
N THR A 40 0.41 -6.19 -3.68
CA THR A 40 1.36 -6.48 -2.61
C THR A 40 2.78 -6.05 -3.02
N PHE A 41 3.52 -5.42 -2.12
CA PHE A 41 4.91 -5.03 -2.32
C PHE A 41 5.83 -6.24 -2.16
N LYS A 42 6.62 -6.52 -3.20
CA LYS A 42 7.60 -7.60 -3.18
C LYS A 42 8.94 -7.09 -2.64
N MET A 43 9.49 -7.79 -1.64
CA MET A 43 10.71 -7.42 -0.93
C MET A 43 11.63 -8.63 -0.78
N PRO A 44 12.25 -9.11 -1.89
CA PRO A 44 13.02 -10.36 -1.88
C PRO A 44 14.31 -10.26 -1.07
N ASP A 45 14.87 -9.06 -0.93
CA ASP A 45 16.15 -8.81 -0.30
C ASP A 45 16.03 -8.39 1.18
N GLU A 46 14.79 -8.36 1.70
CA GLU A 46 14.50 -7.97 3.08
C GLU A 46 14.17 -9.19 3.95
N GLU A 47 14.60 -9.18 5.20
CA GLU A 47 14.36 -10.26 6.16
C GLU A 47 12.90 -10.31 6.66
N VAL A 48 11.95 -9.85 5.83
CA VAL A 48 10.51 -9.80 6.18
C VAL A 48 9.81 -11.15 6.12
N ALA A 49 10.40 -12.12 5.42
CA ALA A 49 9.83 -13.48 5.34
C ALA A 49 9.74 -14.16 6.71
N GLU A 50 10.67 -13.85 7.64
CA GLU A 50 10.63 -14.33 9.01
C GLU A 50 9.43 -13.80 9.80
N LEU A 51 8.83 -12.69 9.36
CA LEU A 51 7.65 -12.07 9.95
C LEU A 51 6.34 -12.54 9.31
N MET A 52 6.38 -13.50 8.37
CA MET A 52 5.19 -14.01 7.68
C MET A 52 4.04 -14.31 8.63
N GLY A 53 2.85 -13.81 8.29
CA GLY A 53 1.63 -13.94 9.08
C GLY A 53 1.46 -12.91 10.21
N VAL A 54 2.47 -12.07 10.48
CA VAL A 54 2.35 -10.98 11.45
C VAL A 54 1.47 -9.87 10.86
N VAL A 55 0.49 -9.41 11.64
CA VAL A 55 -0.36 -8.26 11.32
C VAL A 55 -0.12 -7.15 12.33
N VAL A 56 0.02 -5.92 11.82
CA VAL A 56 0.07 -4.70 12.65
C VAL A 56 -1.13 -3.84 12.30
N GLU A 57 -2.06 -3.69 13.22
CA GLU A 57 -3.38 -3.11 12.98
C GLU A 57 -3.35 -1.61 12.64
N LYS A 58 -2.42 -0.87 13.22
CA LYS A 58 -2.36 0.59 13.10
C LYS A 58 -0.96 1.01 12.69
N THR A 59 -0.81 1.33 11.41
CA THR A 59 0.45 1.82 10.85
C THR A 59 0.23 3.05 9.99
N LEU A 60 1.29 3.80 9.76
CA LEU A 60 1.36 4.80 8.69
C LEU A 60 2.42 4.35 7.70
N VAL A 61 2.07 4.31 6.43
CA VAL A 61 2.99 3.91 5.35
C VAL A 61 3.10 5.03 4.31
N SER A 62 4.29 5.20 3.75
CA SER A 62 4.53 6.21 2.72
C SER A 62 5.58 5.75 1.72
N ILE A 63 5.55 6.30 0.51
CA ILE A 63 6.59 6.08 -0.50
C ILE A 63 7.60 7.22 -0.38
N GLN A 64 8.87 6.87 -0.13
CA GLN A 64 9.94 7.87 0.01
C GLN A 64 10.08 8.74 -1.24
N GLY A 65 10.36 10.02 -1.03
CA GLY A 65 10.49 10.99 -2.12
C GLY A 65 9.18 11.46 -2.73
N THR A 66 8.02 11.00 -2.19
CA THR A 66 6.69 11.39 -2.67
C THR A 66 5.82 11.93 -1.55
N LYS A 67 4.61 12.43 -1.90
CA LYS A 67 3.56 12.78 -0.93
C LYS A 67 2.58 11.63 -0.68
N LEU A 68 2.79 10.47 -1.30
CA LEU A 68 1.91 9.32 -1.20
C LEU A 68 2.05 8.67 0.16
N LYS A 69 0.95 8.54 0.87
CA LYS A 69 0.85 7.92 2.19
C LYS A 69 -0.51 7.29 2.40
N SER A 70 -0.53 6.27 3.22
CA SER A 70 -1.72 5.55 3.62
C SER A 70 -1.61 5.14 5.08
N ASP A 71 -2.71 4.73 5.67
CA ASP A 71 -2.80 4.21 7.03
C ASP A 71 -3.68 2.96 7.08
N GLY A 72 -3.49 2.18 8.11
CA GLY A 72 -4.26 0.96 8.36
C GLY A 72 -3.40 -0.26 8.68
N PRO A 73 -3.99 -1.46 8.62
CA PRO A 73 -3.27 -2.69 8.86
C PRO A 73 -2.21 -2.99 7.78
N VAL A 74 -1.04 -3.48 8.24
CA VAL A 74 0.00 -4.08 7.40
C VAL A 74 0.13 -5.55 7.74
N LEU A 75 0.15 -6.40 6.73
CA LEU A 75 0.36 -7.84 6.82
C LEU A 75 1.71 -8.20 6.20
N PHE A 76 2.54 -8.92 6.93
CA PHE A 76 3.73 -9.55 6.39
C PHE A 76 3.39 -10.87 5.69
N THR A 77 3.80 -11.00 4.46
CA THR A 77 3.68 -12.21 3.64
C THR A 77 5.05 -12.81 3.36
N HIS A 78 5.11 -13.98 2.78
CA HIS A 78 6.38 -14.58 2.33
C HIS A 78 7.03 -13.85 1.14
N TRP A 79 6.31 -12.92 0.50
CA TRP A 79 6.84 -12.08 -0.59
C TRP A 79 7.30 -10.70 -0.13
N GLY A 80 6.77 -10.20 1.00
CA GLY A 80 6.98 -8.84 1.46
C GLY A 80 5.80 -8.32 2.27
N MET A 81 5.28 -7.15 1.96
CA MET A 81 4.20 -6.51 2.70
C MET A 81 2.92 -6.39 1.89
N SER A 82 1.78 -6.66 2.54
CA SER A 82 0.42 -6.53 2.04
C SER A 82 -0.48 -5.90 3.11
N GLY A 83 -1.77 -6.06 2.97
CA GLY A 83 -2.78 -5.51 3.89
C GLY A 83 -3.33 -4.17 3.44
N PRO A 84 -4.43 -3.71 4.06
CA PRO A 84 -5.17 -2.53 3.62
C PRO A 84 -4.33 -1.27 3.41
N ALA A 85 -3.35 -1.00 4.31
CA ALA A 85 -2.47 0.16 4.16
C ALA A 85 -1.59 0.09 2.90
N ILE A 86 -1.04 -1.09 2.60
CA ILE A 86 -0.18 -1.31 1.43
C ILE A 86 -0.99 -1.30 0.13
N LEU A 87 -2.12 -2.00 0.10
CA LEU A 87 -2.99 -2.06 -1.08
C LEU A 87 -3.50 -0.67 -1.46
N LYS A 88 -3.97 0.11 -0.49
CA LYS A 88 -4.40 1.49 -0.68
C LYS A 88 -3.24 2.39 -1.17
N LEU A 89 -2.04 2.22 -0.61
CA LEU A 89 -0.86 2.98 -1.04
C LEU A 89 -0.47 2.63 -2.48
N SER A 90 -0.55 1.35 -2.87
CA SER A 90 -0.28 0.90 -4.23
C SER A 90 -1.29 1.44 -5.24
N ALA A 91 -2.57 1.54 -4.88
CA ALA A 91 -3.59 2.16 -5.72
C ALA A 91 -3.33 3.66 -5.90
N LEU A 92 -3.12 4.40 -4.81
CA LEU A 92 -2.81 5.83 -4.87
C LEU A 92 -1.56 6.15 -5.71
N GLY A 93 -0.62 5.21 -5.78
CA GLY A 93 0.64 5.35 -6.52
C GLY A 93 0.72 4.55 -7.82
N ALA A 94 -0.36 3.93 -8.31
CA ALA A 94 -0.32 2.91 -9.35
C ALA A 94 0.52 3.33 -10.59
N ARG A 95 0.25 4.50 -11.15
CA ARG A 95 0.99 5.01 -12.33
C ARG A 95 2.43 5.35 -12.01
N LEU A 96 2.68 6.09 -10.93
CA LEU A 96 4.04 6.45 -10.50
C LEU A 96 4.88 5.19 -10.24
N LEU A 97 4.32 4.19 -9.57
CA LEU A 97 5.03 2.95 -9.25
C LEU A 97 5.29 2.10 -10.51
N HIS A 98 4.39 2.17 -11.49
CA HIS A 98 4.60 1.56 -12.80
C HIS A 98 5.76 2.23 -13.55
N GLU A 99 5.81 3.57 -13.58
CA GLU A 99 6.85 4.36 -14.24
C GLU A 99 8.25 4.08 -13.69
N VAL A 100 8.39 3.85 -12.38
CA VAL A 100 9.66 3.48 -11.75
C VAL A 100 9.95 1.98 -11.78
N GLY A 101 9.18 1.19 -12.55
CA GLY A 101 9.37 -0.25 -12.69
C GLY A 101 9.17 -1.02 -11.39
N TYR A 102 8.39 -0.49 -10.45
CA TYR A 102 8.15 -1.03 -9.11
C TYR A 102 9.41 -1.16 -8.24
N LEU A 103 10.41 -0.30 -8.49
CA LEU A 103 11.62 -0.19 -7.69
C LEU A 103 11.56 1.10 -6.87
N PHE A 104 11.30 0.98 -5.57
CA PHE A 104 11.11 2.14 -4.69
C PHE A 104 11.31 1.78 -3.23
N ARG A 105 11.34 2.80 -2.37
CA ARG A 105 11.41 2.62 -0.91
C ARG A 105 10.09 2.92 -0.27
N VAL A 106 9.60 1.97 0.55
CA VAL A 106 8.48 2.21 1.45
C VAL A 106 9.00 2.50 2.86
N GLN A 107 8.42 3.49 3.48
CA GLN A 107 8.69 3.87 4.86
C GLN A 107 7.47 3.54 5.71
N VAL A 108 7.68 2.85 6.82
CA VAL A 108 6.64 2.43 7.76
C VAL A 108 6.85 3.08 9.11
N ASN A 109 5.79 3.65 9.65
CA ASN A 109 5.69 4.06 11.04
C ASN A 109 4.77 3.05 11.76
N TRP A 110 5.36 2.27 12.65
CA TRP A 110 4.71 1.18 13.39
C TRP A 110 3.89 1.65 14.59
N THR A 111 4.02 2.92 14.96
CA THR A 111 3.40 3.47 16.18
C THR A 111 2.04 4.11 15.92
N ASN A 112 1.73 4.44 14.67
CA ASN A 112 0.61 5.28 14.27
C ASN A 112 0.64 6.71 14.90
N VAL A 113 1.73 7.08 15.56
CA VAL A 113 1.94 8.41 16.12
C VAL A 113 2.79 9.22 15.14
N ARG A 114 2.28 10.36 14.68
CA ARG A 114 2.95 11.16 13.64
C ARG A 114 4.13 11.98 14.18
N ASN A 115 4.06 12.35 15.45
CA ASN A 115 5.09 13.19 16.07
C ASN A 115 6.20 12.31 16.66
N TYR A 116 7.41 12.49 16.15
CA TYR A 116 8.60 11.79 16.64
C TYR A 116 8.87 12.05 18.13
N ASP A 117 8.75 13.31 18.58
CA ASP A 117 9.06 13.69 19.96
C ASP A 117 8.08 13.05 20.95
N GLU A 118 6.84 12.82 20.51
CA GLU A 118 5.83 12.10 21.31
C GLU A 118 6.22 10.63 21.47
N VAL A 119 6.64 9.96 20.39
CA VAL A 119 7.14 8.57 20.46
C VAL A 119 8.37 8.49 21.35
N PHE A 120 9.31 9.42 21.19
CA PHE A 120 10.51 9.49 22.02
C PHE A 120 10.16 9.65 23.50
N ALA A 121 9.26 10.57 23.85
CA ALA A 121 8.80 10.79 25.23
C ALA A 121 8.12 9.54 25.82
N GLN A 122 7.28 8.83 25.04
CA GLN A 122 6.66 7.58 25.47
C GLN A 122 7.71 6.51 25.77
N LEU A 123 8.73 6.36 24.91
CA LEU A 123 9.84 5.42 25.16
C LEU A 123 10.65 5.79 26.40
N GLN A 124 10.91 7.08 26.65
CA GLN A 124 11.55 7.54 27.89
C GLN A 124 10.68 7.21 29.11
N GLY A 125 9.38 7.37 29.03
CA GLY A 125 8.44 6.96 30.06
C GLY A 125 8.55 5.46 30.40
N LEU A 126 8.72 4.62 29.37
CA LEU A 126 8.96 3.18 29.57
C LEU A 126 10.30 2.88 30.25
N CYS A 127 11.35 3.64 29.92
CA CYS A 127 12.65 3.52 30.61
C CYS A 127 12.52 3.77 32.12
N ASN A 128 11.71 4.76 32.51
CA ASN A 128 11.46 5.11 33.89
C ASN A 128 10.56 4.06 34.59
N ALA A 129 9.48 3.65 33.95
CA ALA A 129 8.50 2.73 34.52
C ALA A 129 8.99 1.28 34.57
N HIS A 130 9.81 0.85 33.61
CA HIS A 130 10.23 -0.54 33.43
C HIS A 130 11.76 -0.72 33.42
N GLY A 131 12.51 0.17 34.05
CA GLY A 131 13.97 0.20 33.96
C GLY A 131 14.68 -1.12 34.28
N LYS A 132 14.11 -1.96 35.13
CA LYS A 132 14.66 -3.30 35.50
C LYS A 132 14.30 -4.41 34.52
N LYS A 133 13.30 -4.20 33.63
CA LYS A 133 12.84 -5.21 32.65
C LYS A 133 13.69 -5.13 31.40
N ILE A 134 13.90 -6.27 30.74
CA ILE A 134 14.56 -6.34 29.42
C ILE A 134 13.62 -5.88 28.30
N LEU A 135 14.19 -5.44 27.19
CA LEU A 135 13.46 -4.89 26.04
C LEU A 135 12.44 -5.87 25.46
N SER A 136 12.81 -7.15 25.35
CA SER A 136 11.92 -8.19 24.81
C SER A 136 10.65 -8.39 25.63
N ASN A 137 10.65 -8.08 26.94
CA ASN A 137 9.53 -8.36 27.84
C ASN A 137 8.51 -7.21 27.95
N VAL A 138 8.79 -6.05 27.35
CA VAL A 138 7.87 -4.90 27.34
C VAL A 138 7.71 -4.41 25.92
N ARG A 139 6.52 -4.57 25.38
CA ARG A 139 6.19 -4.21 23.98
C ARG A 139 5.36 -2.93 23.96
N PRO A 140 5.91 -1.82 23.43
CA PRO A 140 5.17 -0.59 23.24
C PRO A 140 4.20 -0.70 22.06
N PHE A 141 3.23 0.21 21.98
CA PHE A 141 2.32 0.39 20.86
C PHE A 141 1.55 -0.86 20.42
N ALA A 142 1.32 -1.82 21.34
CA ALA A 142 0.68 -3.11 21.07
C ALA A 142 1.30 -3.90 19.89
N LEU A 143 2.60 -3.75 19.68
CA LEU A 143 3.32 -4.43 18.60
C LEU A 143 3.33 -5.95 18.81
N PRO A 144 3.16 -6.76 17.75
CA PRO A 144 3.37 -8.20 17.81
C PRO A 144 4.79 -8.55 18.24
N GLU A 145 4.95 -9.63 19.01
CA GLU A 145 6.24 -10.02 19.60
C GLU A 145 7.34 -10.22 18.56
N ARG A 146 7.04 -10.95 17.48
CA ARG A 146 8.02 -11.23 16.41
C ARG A 146 8.51 -9.94 15.77
N LEU A 147 7.59 -9.00 15.48
CA LEU A 147 7.97 -7.70 14.94
C LEU A 147 8.78 -6.88 15.93
N TRP A 148 8.38 -6.87 17.21
CA TRP A 148 9.11 -6.13 18.24
C TRP A 148 10.57 -6.61 18.38
N LEU A 149 10.81 -7.92 18.38
CA LEU A 149 12.15 -8.49 18.42
C LEU A 149 12.97 -8.11 17.18
N HIS A 150 12.36 -8.15 16.00
CA HIS A 150 12.98 -7.71 14.75
C HIS A 150 13.38 -6.21 14.80
N LEU A 151 12.49 -5.33 15.29
CA LEU A 151 12.76 -3.89 15.38
C LEU A 151 13.85 -3.57 16.44
N ILE A 152 13.90 -4.31 17.54
CA ILE A 152 15.01 -4.21 18.51
C ILE A 152 16.33 -4.54 17.82
N ALA A 153 16.41 -5.67 17.12
CA ALA A 153 17.61 -6.07 16.40
C ALA A 153 18.00 -5.03 15.34
N LYS A 154 17.05 -4.57 14.54
CA LYS A 154 17.24 -3.52 13.52
C LYS A 154 17.71 -2.18 14.10
N SER A 155 17.36 -1.89 15.36
CA SER A 155 17.87 -0.70 16.08
C SER A 155 19.29 -0.85 16.61
N GLY A 156 19.92 -2.02 16.44
CA GLY A 156 21.26 -2.33 16.94
C GLY A 156 21.31 -2.59 18.44
N LEU A 157 20.17 -2.90 19.07
CA LEU A 157 20.09 -3.14 20.51
C LEU A 157 19.91 -4.63 20.79
N PRO A 158 20.60 -5.18 21.82
CA PRO A 158 20.37 -6.56 22.22
C PRO A 158 19.02 -6.70 22.93
N PRO A 159 18.19 -7.75 22.63
CA PRO A 159 16.87 -7.95 23.25
C PRO A 159 16.91 -8.09 24.78
N ALA A 160 18.02 -8.58 25.32
CA ALA A 160 18.27 -8.74 26.76
C ALA A 160 18.66 -7.45 27.48
N LYS A 161 18.87 -6.35 26.76
CA LYS A 161 19.20 -5.05 27.37
C LYS A 161 18.03 -4.53 28.18
N LYS A 162 18.32 -3.98 29.37
CA LYS A 162 17.27 -3.40 30.21
C LYS A 162 16.84 -2.03 29.72
N TRP A 163 15.58 -1.70 29.89
CA TRP A 163 15.02 -0.40 29.53
C TRP A 163 15.78 0.77 30.19
N GLY A 164 16.15 0.65 31.47
CA GLY A 164 16.90 1.69 32.18
C GLY A 164 18.36 1.89 31.69
N GLU A 165 18.88 0.94 30.92
CA GLU A 165 20.24 0.98 30.39
C GLU A 165 20.35 1.54 28.96
N LEU A 166 19.19 1.92 28.35
CA LEU A 166 19.15 2.40 26.97
C LEU A 166 19.89 3.74 26.78
N GLY A 167 19.74 4.64 27.75
CA GLY A 167 20.21 6.01 27.60
C GLY A 167 19.51 6.74 26.45
N LYS A 168 19.85 8.00 26.24
CA LYS A 168 19.26 8.82 25.15
C LYS A 168 19.53 8.27 23.75
N SER A 169 20.72 7.72 23.52
CA SER A 169 21.09 7.14 22.21
C SER A 169 20.26 5.91 21.87
N GLY A 170 20.06 4.98 22.82
CA GLY A 170 19.25 3.78 22.60
C GLY A 170 17.77 4.11 22.36
N VAL A 171 17.24 5.06 23.13
CA VAL A 171 15.85 5.56 22.91
C VAL A 171 15.71 6.20 21.52
N ASN A 172 16.67 7.01 21.06
CA ASN A 172 16.67 7.57 19.72
C ASN A 172 16.72 6.50 18.62
N SER A 173 17.56 5.46 18.79
CA SER A 173 17.64 4.36 17.82
C SER A 173 16.31 3.63 17.70
N LEU A 174 15.67 3.30 18.81
CA LEU A 174 14.34 2.68 18.82
C LEU A 174 13.27 3.60 18.21
N ALA A 175 13.22 4.88 18.63
CA ALA A 175 12.24 5.82 18.12
C ALA A 175 12.35 5.97 16.59
N ARG A 176 13.59 6.02 16.06
CA ARG A 176 13.84 6.12 14.62
C ARG A 176 13.34 4.89 13.86
N VAL A 177 13.64 3.69 14.35
CA VAL A 177 13.17 2.45 13.70
C VAL A 177 11.66 2.33 13.80
N LEU A 178 11.07 2.69 14.92
CA LEU A 178 9.61 2.65 15.12
C LEU A 178 8.83 3.62 14.24
N THR A 179 9.39 4.80 13.95
CA THR A 179 8.68 5.86 13.21
C THR A 179 9.11 6.00 11.75
N ASN A 180 10.28 5.46 11.40
CA ASN A 180 10.90 5.64 10.08
C ASN A 180 11.62 4.37 9.66
N ASP A 181 10.92 3.26 9.63
CA ASP A 181 11.44 1.98 9.18
C ASP A 181 11.34 1.88 7.66
N VAL A 182 12.48 1.76 6.98
CA VAL A 182 12.56 1.80 5.52
C VAL A 182 12.87 0.43 4.98
N TYR A 183 12.16 0.06 3.91
CA TYR A 183 12.32 -1.19 3.18
C TYR A 183 12.42 -0.94 1.68
N GLU A 184 13.27 -1.71 1.01
CA GLU A 184 13.40 -1.71 -0.44
C GLU A 184 12.31 -2.58 -1.06
N VAL A 185 11.51 -2.01 -1.95
CA VAL A 185 10.54 -2.75 -2.75
C VAL A 185 11.15 -3.03 -4.11
N ASN A 186 11.20 -4.30 -4.48
CA ASN A 186 11.76 -4.78 -5.74
C ASN A 186 10.70 -5.61 -6.47
N GLY A 187 9.66 -4.93 -6.95
CA GLY A 187 8.59 -5.54 -7.71
C GLY A 187 7.26 -5.62 -6.97
N ARG A 188 6.31 -6.24 -7.64
CA ARG A 188 4.97 -6.55 -7.14
C ARG A 188 4.66 -8.04 -7.32
N THR A 189 3.72 -8.56 -6.55
CA THR A 189 3.25 -9.92 -6.77
C THR A 189 2.34 -10.01 -8.00
N HIS A 190 2.33 -11.17 -8.66
CA HIS A 190 1.60 -11.41 -9.91
C HIS A 190 0.39 -12.34 -9.70
N PHE A 191 -0.36 -12.18 -8.61
CA PHE A 191 -1.59 -12.97 -8.45
C PHE A 191 -2.66 -12.44 -9.41
N ARG A 192 -3.15 -13.30 -10.31
CA ARG A 192 -4.12 -12.92 -11.37
C ARG A 192 -5.49 -12.52 -10.82
N GLU A 193 -5.80 -12.86 -9.59
CA GLU A 193 -7.13 -12.74 -8.99
C GLU A 193 -7.33 -11.45 -8.14
N GLU A 194 -6.27 -10.66 -7.89
CA GLU A 194 -6.32 -9.52 -6.97
C GLU A 194 -6.19 -8.15 -7.65
N PHE A 195 -6.19 -8.09 -8.99
CA PHE A 195 -5.89 -6.85 -9.68
C PHE A 195 -7.14 -6.03 -10.02
N VAL A 196 -7.24 -4.89 -9.39
CA VAL A 196 -7.94 -3.74 -9.93
C VAL A 196 -7.02 -3.08 -10.95
N THR A 197 -7.58 -2.64 -12.07
CA THR A 197 -6.84 -1.96 -13.13
C THR A 197 -7.01 -0.44 -12.98
N CYS A 198 -5.91 0.29 -12.82
CA CYS A 198 -5.88 1.73 -13.01
C CYS A 198 -5.70 2.01 -14.50
N GLY A 199 -6.68 2.63 -15.14
CA GLY A 199 -6.74 2.84 -16.57
C GLY A 199 -8.03 2.32 -17.18
N GLY A 200 -8.29 2.65 -18.43
CA GLY A 200 -9.52 2.33 -19.13
C GLY A 200 -9.99 3.47 -20.03
N VAL A 201 -11.29 3.58 -20.25
CA VAL A 201 -11.87 4.70 -21.00
C VAL A 201 -11.69 5.99 -20.21
N SER A 202 -11.02 6.97 -20.84
CA SER A 202 -10.81 8.28 -20.23
C SER A 202 -12.11 8.94 -19.84
N LEU A 203 -12.16 9.47 -18.63
CA LEU A 203 -13.34 10.17 -18.09
C LEU A 203 -13.75 11.39 -18.92
N GLU A 204 -12.83 11.96 -19.68
CA GLU A 204 -13.13 13.05 -20.64
C GLU A 204 -14.13 12.63 -21.72
N SER A 205 -14.15 11.32 -22.06
CA SER A 205 -15.03 10.74 -23.09
C SER A 205 -16.44 10.43 -22.59
N VAL A 206 -16.77 10.70 -21.31
CA VAL A 206 -18.03 10.31 -20.69
C VAL A 206 -18.74 11.51 -20.08
N ASP A 207 -20.06 11.58 -20.25
CA ASP A 207 -20.92 12.50 -19.51
C ASP A 207 -21.33 11.86 -18.17
N PHE A 208 -20.80 12.38 -17.07
CA PHE A 208 -21.05 11.83 -15.73
C PHE A 208 -22.49 11.96 -15.21
N LYS A 209 -23.31 12.80 -15.84
CA LYS A 209 -24.74 12.92 -15.46
C LYS A 209 -25.56 11.75 -15.95
N THR A 210 -25.19 11.22 -17.11
CA THR A 210 -25.94 10.17 -17.81
C THR A 210 -25.15 8.88 -17.94
N MET A 211 -23.84 8.92 -17.71
CA MET A 211 -22.85 7.87 -18.00
C MET A 211 -22.76 7.53 -19.50
N GLN A 212 -23.25 8.42 -20.36
CA GLN A 212 -23.23 8.25 -21.82
C GLN A 212 -21.87 8.66 -22.38
N SER A 213 -21.45 7.96 -23.44
CA SER A 213 -20.34 8.37 -24.27
C SER A 213 -20.60 9.74 -24.92
N LYS A 214 -19.60 10.61 -24.92
CA LYS A 214 -19.63 11.88 -25.66
C LYS A 214 -19.27 11.73 -27.15
N VAL A 215 -18.73 10.57 -27.53
CA VAL A 215 -18.22 10.32 -28.90
C VAL A 215 -19.01 9.26 -29.66
N CYS A 216 -19.84 8.46 -28.97
CA CYS A 216 -20.67 7.43 -29.55
C CYS A 216 -22.07 7.49 -28.94
N GLU A 217 -23.05 7.90 -29.75
CA GLU A 217 -24.45 8.01 -29.31
C GLU A 217 -24.99 6.65 -28.85
N SER A 218 -25.88 6.66 -27.86
CA SER A 218 -26.52 5.45 -27.30
C SER A 218 -25.58 4.43 -26.64
N LEU A 219 -24.30 4.77 -26.45
CA LEU A 219 -23.33 3.96 -25.70
C LEU A 219 -23.13 4.54 -24.30
N TYR A 220 -23.19 3.67 -23.28
CA TYR A 220 -23.06 4.02 -21.88
C TYR A 220 -21.97 3.18 -21.22
N PHE A 221 -21.38 3.67 -20.15
CA PHE A 221 -20.34 2.98 -19.40
C PHE A 221 -20.73 2.79 -17.93
N ALA A 222 -20.28 1.67 -17.34
CA ALA A 222 -20.41 1.41 -15.91
C ALA A 222 -19.23 0.58 -15.40
N GLY A 223 -18.71 0.96 -14.22
CA GLY A 223 -17.65 0.23 -13.52
C GLY A 223 -16.25 0.41 -14.09
N GLU A 224 -15.39 -0.57 -13.86
CA GLU A 224 -13.94 -0.53 -14.02
C GLU A 224 -13.44 -0.48 -15.48
N VAL A 225 -14.33 -0.56 -16.46
CA VAL A 225 -13.99 -0.27 -17.87
C VAL A 225 -13.60 1.20 -18.06
N LEU A 226 -14.02 2.07 -17.15
CA LEU A 226 -13.61 3.46 -17.07
C LEU A 226 -12.23 3.57 -16.39
N ASP A 227 -11.53 4.68 -16.63
CA ASP A 227 -10.31 5.05 -15.89
C ASP A 227 -10.66 5.46 -14.44
N ILE A 228 -11.21 4.50 -13.69
CA ILE A 228 -11.59 4.60 -12.28
C ILE A 228 -11.11 3.35 -11.59
N ASP A 229 -10.26 3.49 -10.59
CA ASP A 229 -9.83 2.40 -9.73
C ASP A 229 -10.18 2.69 -8.28
N GLY A 230 -10.95 1.80 -7.68
CA GLY A 230 -11.31 1.86 -6.26
C GLY A 230 -10.14 1.47 -5.36
N ILE A 231 -10.17 1.95 -4.13
CA ILE A 231 -9.17 1.60 -3.10
C ILE A 231 -9.40 0.22 -2.46
N THR A 232 -10.51 -0.42 -2.78
CA THR A 232 -10.85 -1.82 -2.42
C THR A 232 -11.78 -2.41 -3.47
N GLY A 233 -11.83 -3.76 -3.59
CA GLY A 233 -12.81 -4.43 -4.44
C GLY A 233 -14.25 -4.06 -4.07
N GLY A 234 -15.13 -3.91 -5.08
CA GLY A 234 -16.53 -3.58 -4.92
C GLY A 234 -16.89 -2.09 -4.91
N TYR A 235 -15.90 -1.20 -5.06
CA TYR A 235 -16.14 0.26 -5.19
C TYR A 235 -16.29 0.74 -6.64
N ASN A 236 -15.93 -0.09 -7.60
CA ASN A 236 -16.00 0.24 -9.03
C ASN A 236 -17.33 -0.17 -9.65
#